data_3a43c42194022f15ab432776446f64e9
#
_entry.id   3a43c42194022f15ab432776446f64e9
#
_cell.length_a   1.000
_cell.length_b   1.000
_cell.length_c   1.000
_cell.angle_alpha   90.00
_cell.angle_beta   90.00
_cell.angle_gamma   90.00
#
_symmetry.space_group_name_H-M   'P 1'
#
loop_
_entity.id
_entity.type
_entity.pdbx_description
1 polymer ?
#
loop_
_entity_poly.entity_id
_entity_poly.type
_entity_poly.pdbx_seq_one_letter_code
_entity_poly.pdbx_strand_id
1 'polypeptide(L)'
;MSSNIRVGVIGAGNISGAHLPVLSALDGIALTCICDIRPERAKAAAEKYGCEYTTDWEALVAREDIDSVHVLTPHYLHARMAIACLEAGKHALTEKPMASELADARRMIAVSREHPELKLGVIFQNRYNPATVE
;
A
#
# COMPACT_ATOMS: atom_id res chain seq x y z
N MET A 1 25.41 -2.46 4.33
CA MET A 1 24.09 -2.96 4.78
C MET A 1 23.01 -2.24 3.99
N SER A 2 22.16 -2.97 3.28
CA SER A 2 20.99 -2.36 2.69
C SER A 2 20.01 -1.97 3.82
N SER A 3 19.55 -0.74 3.82
CA SER A 3 18.49 -0.30 4.73
C SER A 3 17.19 -1.01 4.34
N ASN A 4 16.41 -1.45 5.32
CA ASN A 4 15.09 -2.01 5.06
C ASN A 4 14.17 -0.95 4.42
N ILE A 5 13.36 -1.37 3.47
CA ILE A 5 12.26 -0.54 2.94
C ILE A 5 11.16 -0.51 4.01
N ARG A 6 10.81 0.69 4.46
CA ARG A 6 9.81 0.90 5.51
C ARG A 6 8.43 1.01 4.86
N VAL A 7 7.53 0.10 5.24
CA VAL A 7 6.23 -0.04 4.59
C VAL A 7 5.11 0.34 5.55
N GLY A 8 4.22 1.23 5.07
CA GLY A 8 2.92 1.49 5.64
C GLY A 8 1.82 0.72 4.90
N VAL A 9 0.77 0.34 5.60
CA VAL A 9 -0.39 -0.34 5.00
C VAL A 9 -1.67 0.41 5.35
N ILE A 10 -2.46 0.74 4.35
CA ILE A 10 -3.78 1.36 4.51
C ILE A 10 -4.85 0.31 4.18
N GLY A 11 -5.60 -0.09 5.18
CA GLY A 11 -6.62 -1.12 5.12
C GLY A 11 -6.21 -2.41 5.83
N ALA A 12 -6.89 -2.75 6.91
CA ALA A 12 -6.72 -3.99 7.67
C ALA A 12 -7.94 -4.92 7.53
N GLY A 13 -8.53 -4.93 6.34
CA GLY A 13 -9.65 -5.80 5.97
C GLY A 13 -9.21 -7.19 5.53
N ASN A 14 -10.10 -7.93 4.86
CA ASN A 14 -9.84 -9.33 4.49
C ASN A 14 -8.58 -9.51 3.64
N ILE A 15 -8.34 -8.63 2.66
CA ILE A 15 -7.18 -8.77 1.77
C ILE A 15 -5.84 -8.53 2.48
N SER A 16 -5.83 -7.80 3.59
CA SER A 16 -4.62 -7.60 4.39
C SER A 16 -4.06 -8.92 4.93
N GLY A 17 -4.91 -9.92 5.11
CA GLY A 17 -4.51 -11.28 5.48
C GLY A 17 -3.61 -11.98 4.45
N ALA A 18 -3.61 -11.55 3.20
CA ALA A 18 -2.69 -12.02 2.16
C ALA A 18 -1.39 -11.20 2.12
N HIS A 19 -1.44 -9.91 2.47
CA HIS A 19 -0.29 -9.01 2.39
C HIS A 19 0.57 -8.99 3.67
N LEU A 20 -0.04 -8.83 4.83
CA LEU A 20 0.68 -8.62 6.09
C LEU A 20 1.62 -9.78 6.47
N PRO A 21 1.23 -11.06 6.33
CA PRO A 21 2.14 -12.17 6.61
C PRO A 21 3.38 -12.15 5.71
N VAL A 22 3.21 -11.81 4.44
CA VAL A 22 4.31 -11.73 3.46
C VAL A 22 5.22 -10.56 3.80
N LEU A 23 4.67 -9.37 4.01
CA LEU A 23 5.44 -8.18 4.38
C LEU A 23 6.24 -8.35 5.65
N SER A 24 5.67 -9.04 6.64
CA SER A 24 6.35 -9.30 7.92
C SER A 24 7.48 -10.34 7.83
N ALA A 25 7.46 -11.19 6.80
CA ALA A 25 8.41 -12.29 6.64
C ALA A 25 9.52 -11.99 5.60
N LEU A 26 9.35 -10.96 4.77
CA LEU A 26 10.33 -10.62 3.74
C LEU A 26 11.56 -9.92 4.31
N ASP A 27 12.74 -10.46 4.01
CA ASP A 27 13.99 -9.79 4.30
C ASP A 27 14.08 -8.47 3.54
N GLY A 28 14.57 -7.42 4.22
CA GLY A 28 14.71 -6.10 3.63
C GLY A 28 13.42 -5.25 3.69
N ILE A 29 12.35 -5.75 4.32
CA ILE A 29 11.12 -5.01 4.58
C ILE A 29 10.95 -4.77 6.08
N ALA A 30 10.53 -3.56 6.43
CA ALA A 30 10.12 -3.21 7.79
C ALA A 30 8.67 -2.71 7.75
N LEU A 31 7.75 -3.52 8.24
CA LEU A 31 6.35 -3.11 8.43
C LEU A 31 6.30 -2.08 9.57
N THR A 32 5.98 -0.83 9.26
CA THR A 32 6.13 0.30 10.16
C THR A 32 4.82 0.74 10.81
N CYS A 33 3.76 0.84 10.02
CA CYS A 33 2.46 1.32 10.50
C CYS A 33 1.30 0.73 9.70
N ILE A 34 0.22 0.37 10.39
CA ILE A 34 -1.02 -0.11 9.77
C ILE A 34 -2.14 0.89 10.07
N CYS A 35 -2.88 1.28 9.04
CA CYS A 35 -4.04 2.16 9.13
C CYS A 35 -5.33 1.41 8.79
N ASP A 36 -6.37 1.63 9.59
CA ASP A 36 -7.74 1.27 9.25
C ASP A 36 -8.68 2.26 9.94
N ILE A 37 -9.78 2.63 9.28
CA ILE A 37 -10.81 3.51 9.86
C ILE A 37 -11.46 2.90 11.12
N ARG A 38 -11.37 1.60 11.28
CA ARG A 38 -11.81 0.87 12.47
C ARG A 38 -10.63 0.66 13.41
N PRO A 39 -10.60 1.38 14.55
CA PRO A 39 -9.45 1.32 15.47
C PRO A 39 -9.11 -0.08 15.94
N GLU A 40 -10.12 -0.90 16.20
CA GLU A 40 -9.94 -2.29 16.64
C GLU A 40 -9.23 -3.17 15.61
N ARG A 41 -9.46 -2.93 14.31
CA ARG A 41 -8.77 -3.66 13.22
C ARG A 41 -7.32 -3.22 13.09
N ALA A 42 -7.08 -1.92 13.06
CA ALA A 42 -5.74 -1.35 12.98
C ALA A 42 -4.88 -1.82 14.16
N LYS A 43 -5.41 -1.71 15.37
CA LYS A 43 -4.74 -2.11 16.60
C LYS A 43 -4.43 -3.60 16.62
N ALA A 44 -5.41 -4.45 16.35
CA ALA A 44 -5.23 -5.91 16.37
C ALA A 44 -4.17 -6.37 15.34
N ALA A 45 -4.18 -5.77 14.13
CA ALA A 45 -3.17 -6.07 13.12
C ALA A 45 -1.78 -5.59 13.56
N ALA A 46 -1.66 -4.38 14.08
CA ALA A 46 -0.40 -3.83 14.55
C ALA A 46 0.21 -4.63 15.71
N GLU A 47 -0.60 -5.04 16.68
CA GLU A 47 -0.17 -5.90 17.79
C GLU A 47 0.34 -7.26 17.29
N LYS A 48 -0.36 -7.85 16.31
CA LYS A 48 0.02 -9.15 15.72
C LYS A 48 1.37 -9.10 15.00
N TYR A 49 1.67 -8.01 14.31
CA TYR A 49 2.86 -7.87 13.48
C TYR A 49 3.96 -7.00 14.11
N GLY A 50 3.75 -6.47 15.30
CA GLY A 50 4.75 -5.73 16.05
C GLY A 50 5.08 -4.35 15.46
N CYS A 51 4.08 -3.62 14.98
CA CYS A 51 4.24 -2.28 14.42
C CYS A 51 3.26 -1.28 15.03
N GLU A 52 3.32 -0.04 14.59
CA GLU A 52 2.41 1.02 15.01
C GLU A 52 1.06 0.95 14.27
N TYR A 53 0.07 1.67 14.76
CA TYR A 53 -1.20 1.83 14.07
C TYR A 53 -1.73 3.27 14.12
N THR A 54 -2.59 3.60 13.17
CA THR A 54 -3.35 4.84 13.11
C THR A 54 -4.73 4.59 12.51
N THR A 55 -5.65 5.51 12.73
CA THR A 55 -6.95 5.54 12.02
C THR A 55 -7.01 6.60 10.94
N ASP A 56 -5.95 7.39 10.81
CA ASP A 56 -5.82 8.49 9.86
C ASP A 56 -4.79 8.10 8.77
N TRP A 57 -5.28 7.81 7.58
CA TRP A 57 -4.44 7.43 6.47
C TRP A 57 -3.58 8.59 5.93
N GLU A 58 -4.04 9.84 6.05
CA GLU A 58 -3.27 11.02 5.64
C GLU A 58 -2.08 11.22 6.58
N ALA A 59 -2.28 10.99 7.87
CA ALA A 59 -1.19 10.99 8.85
C ALA A 59 -0.16 9.88 8.56
N LEU A 60 -0.60 8.68 8.14
CA LEU A 60 0.32 7.62 7.74
C LEU A 60 1.15 8.03 6.53
N VAL A 61 0.51 8.60 5.50
CA VAL A 61 1.19 9.04 4.27
C VAL A 61 2.18 10.17 4.55
N ALA A 62 1.91 11.03 5.52
CA ALA A 62 2.81 12.14 5.90
C ALA A 62 4.05 11.70 6.70
N ARG A 63 4.14 10.46 7.15
CA ARG A 63 5.27 9.99 7.98
C ARG A 63 6.57 9.97 7.20
N GLU A 64 7.65 10.48 7.79
CA GLU A 64 9.00 10.45 7.21
C GLU A 64 9.68 9.08 7.32
N ASP A 65 9.19 8.22 8.22
CA ASP A 65 9.71 6.88 8.43
C ASP A 65 8.99 5.79 7.60
N ILE A 66 8.30 6.17 6.52
CA ILE A 66 7.67 5.29 5.54
C ILE A 66 8.20 5.61 4.15
N ASP A 67 8.63 4.60 3.42
CA ASP A 67 9.15 4.70 2.06
C ASP A 67 8.12 4.24 1.00
N SER A 68 7.31 3.27 1.35
CA SER A 68 6.31 2.66 0.47
C SER A 68 4.99 2.41 1.20
N VAL A 69 3.88 2.58 0.50
CA VAL A 69 2.55 2.37 1.05
C VAL A 69 1.79 1.34 0.22
N HIS A 70 1.24 0.32 0.90
CA HIS A 70 0.28 -0.63 0.33
C HIS A 70 -1.14 -0.15 0.59
N VAL A 71 -1.90 0.07 -0.48
CA VAL A 71 -3.30 0.53 -0.43
C VAL A 71 -4.23 -0.67 -0.63
N LEU A 72 -4.84 -1.12 0.46
CA LEU A 72 -5.69 -2.31 0.55
C LEU A 72 -7.13 -1.95 0.92
N THR A 73 -7.57 -0.80 0.47
CA THR A 73 -8.88 -0.18 0.79
C THR A 73 -9.96 -0.59 -0.22
N PRO A 74 -11.21 -0.15 -0.05
CA PRO A 74 -12.22 -0.26 -1.09
C PRO A 74 -11.79 0.41 -2.41
N HIS A 75 -12.24 -0.15 -3.53
CA HIS A 75 -11.74 0.17 -4.88
C HIS A 75 -11.78 1.65 -5.23
N TYR A 76 -12.83 2.37 -4.82
CA TYR A 76 -13.01 3.80 -5.12
C TYR A 76 -12.00 4.71 -4.40
N LEU A 77 -11.25 4.19 -3.45
CA LEU A 77 -10.21 4.93 -2.72
C LEU A 77 -8.80 4.72 -3.29
N HIS A 78 -8.59 3.70 -4.14
CA HIS A 78 -7.26 3.33 -4.62
C HIS A 78 -6.55 4.50 -5.30
N ALA A 79 -7.21 5.15 -6.26
CA ALA A 79 -6.59 6.25 -7.00
C ALA A 79 -6.24 7.45 -6.09
N ARG A 80 -7.17 7.87 -5.24
CA ARG A 80 -6.95 9.00 -4.32
C ARG A 80 -5.76 8.74 -3.41
N MET A 81 -5.69 7.55 -2.82
CA MET A 81 -4.64 7.21 -1.86
C MET A 81 -3.28 6.99 -2.54
N ALA A 82 -3.25 6.31 -3.69
CA ALA A 82 -2.02 6.12 -4.44
C ALA A 82 -1.42 7.44 -4.93
N ILE A 83 -2.26 8.35 -5.43
CA ILE A 83 -1.83 9.69 -5.85
C ILE A 83 -1.23 10.44 -4.66
N ALA A 84 -1.92 10.46 -3.52
CA ALA A 84 -1.41 11.11 -2.32
C ALA A 84 -0.06 10.55 -1.85
N CYS A 85 0.15 9.23 -1.97
CA CYS A 85 1.43 8.60 -1.66
C CYS A 85 2.54 9.11 -2.59
N LEU A 86 2.31 9.14 -3.90
CA LEU A 86 3.28 9.63 -4.87
C LEU A 86 3.59 11.11 -4.65
N GLU A 87 2.57 11.95 -4.44
CA GLU A 87 2.74 13.39 -4.15
C GLU A 87 3.51 13.64 -2.83
N ALA A 88 3.42 12.69 -1.88
CA ALA A 88 4.19 12.72 -0.63
C ALA A 88 5.60 12.08 -0.75
N GLY A 89 6.05 11.74 -1.95
CA GLY A 89 7.37 11.16 -2.19
C GLY A 89 7.50 9.68 -1.81
N LYS A 90 6.40 8.92 -1.83
CA LYS A 90 6.39 7.50 -1.44
C LYS A 90 6.02 6.61 -2.61
N HIS A 91 6.64 5.43 -2.67
CA HIS A 91 6.18 4.37 -3.56
C HIS A 91 4.76 3.94 -3.16
N ALA A 92 3.95 3.57 -4.14
CA ALA A 92 2.58 3.10 -3.91
C ALA A 92 2.32 1.75 -4.59
N LEU A 93 1.71 0.84 -3.85
CA LEU A 93 1.20 -0.43 -4.37
C LEU A 93 -0.27 -0.55 -4.01
N THR A 94 -1.13 -0.66 -5.02
CA THR A 94 -2.57 -0.85 -4.80
C THR A 94 -3.01 -2.27 -5.10
N GLU A 95 -4.07 -2.70 -4.44
CA GLU A 95 -4.85 -3.84 -4.90
C GLU A 95 -5.58 -3.53 -6.21
N LYS A 96 -5.94 -4.58 -6.93
CA LYS A 96 -6.80 -4.46 -8.11
C LYS A 96 -8.26 -4.12 -7.68
N PRO A 97 -9.02 -3.42 -8.50
CA PRO A 97 -8.60 -2.76 -9.75
C PRO A 97 -7.76 -1.52 -9.47
N MET A 98 -6.99 -1.06 -10.46
CA MET A 98 -6.17 0.15 -10.36
C MET A 98 -6.98 1.36 -9.89
N ALA A 99 -8.17 1.53 -10.46
CA ALA A 99 -9.16 2.56 -10.11
C ALA A 99 -10.56 2.08 -10.47
N SER A 100 -11.59 2.71 -9.91
CA SER A 100 -12.98 2.46 -10.26
C SER A 100 -13.40 3.15 -11.56
N GLU A 101 -12.77 4.29 -11.87
CA GLU A 101 -13.08 5.11 -13.02
C GLU A 101 -11.86 5.28 -13.93
N LEU A 102 -12.08 5.32 -15.24
CA LEU A 102 -11.00 5.51 -16.22
C LEU A 102 -10.27 6.84 -16.04
N ALA A 103 -10.98 7.91 -15.69
CA ALA A 103 -10.39 9.21 -15.43
C ALA A 103 -9.40 9.15 -14.26
N ASP A 104 -9.72 8.43 -13.20
CA ASP A 104 -8.86 8.26 -12.04
C ASP A 104 -7.61 7.42 -12.37
N ALA A 105 -7.77 6.37 -13.17
CA ALA A 105 -6.63 5.57 -13.64
C ALA A 105 -5.66 6.42 -14.49
N ARG A 106 -6.20 7.25 -15.38
CA ARG A 106 -5.38 8.18 -16.18
C ARG A 106 -4.65 9.19 -15.32
N ARG A 107 -5.30 9.71 -14.28
CA ARG A 107 -4.68 10.64 -13.32
C ARG A 107 -3.57 9.97 -12.54
N MET A 108 -3.76 8.74 -12.06
CA MET A 108 -2.71 7.96 -11.41
C MET A 108 -1.47 7.81 -12.30
N ILE A 109 -1.66 7.50 -13.58
CA ILE A 109 -0.57 7.37 -14.55
C ILE A 109 0.12 8.72 -14.76
N ALA A 110 -0.63 9.80 -14.89
CA ALA A 110 -0.07 11.15 -15.08
C ALA A 110 0.81 11.54 -13.89
N VAL A 111 0.31 11.40 -12.67
CA VAL A 111 1.08 11.71 -11.44
C VAL A 111 2.30 10.79 -11.32
N SER A 112 2.19 9.52 -11.64
CA SER A 112 3.33 8.59 -11.63
C SER A 112 4.44 9.03 -12.60
N ARG A 113 4.10 9.64 -13.74
CA ARG A 113 5.07 10.17 -14.71
C ARG A 113 5.75 11.47 -14.23
N GLU A 114 5.08 12.23 -13.38
CA GLU A 114 5.65 13.42 -12.73
C GLU A 114 6.69 13.07 -11.65
N HIS A 115 6.64 11.82 -11.14
CA HIS A 115 7.54 11.29 -10.14
C HIS A 115 8.26 10.02 -10.64
N PRO A 116 9.15 10.14 -11.64
CA PRO A 116 9.78 8.97 -12.30
C PRO A 116 10.69 8.15 -11.36
N GLU A 117 11.15 8.74 -10.27
CA GLU A 117 11.92 8.09 -9.21
C GLU A 117 11.08 7.15 -8.34
N LEU A 118 9.76 7.35 -8.29
CA LEU A 118 8.84 6.56 -7.49
C LEU A 118 8.23 5.42 -8.31
N LYS A 119 7.82 4.38 -7.63
CA LYS A 119 7.16 3.22 -8.25
C LYS A 119 5.67 3.22 -7.89
N LEU A 120 4.83 3.11 -8.91
CA LEU A 120 3.41 2.80 -8.78
C LEU A 120 3.18 1.38 -9.28
N GLY A 121 2.72 0.51 -8.40
CA GLY A 121 2.37 -0.88 -8.71
C GLY A 121 0.89 -1.15 -8.50
N VAL A 122 0.35 -2.08 -9.28
CA VAL A 122 -1.00 -2.62 -9.10
C VAL A 122 -0.92 -4.14 -9.04
N ILE A 123 -1.58 -4.73 -8.04
CA ILE A 123 -1.61 -6.17 -7.88
C ILE A 123 -2.50 -6.81 -8.95
N PHE A 124 -1.93 -7.76 -9.70
CA PHE A 124 -2.63 -8.67 -10.59
C PHE A 124 -2.15 -10.09 -10.30
N GLN A 125 -2.67 -10.70 -9.24
CA GLN A 125 -2.19 -11.96 -8.68
C GLN A 125 -2.17 -13.10 -9.70
N ASN A 126 -3.12 -13.15 -10.62
CA ASN A 126 -3.18 -14.20 -11.63
C ASN A 126 -2.07 -14.13 -12.69
N ARG A 127 -1.36 -12.99 -12.79
CA ARG A 127 -0.23 -12.83 -13.70
C ARG A 127 0.90 -13.81 -13.39
N TYR A 128 1.02 -14.26 -12.15
CA TYR A 128 2.04 -15.22 -11.69
C TYR A 128 1.52 -16.65 -11.55
N ASN A 129 0.26 -16.89 -11.92
CA ASN A 129 -0.32 -18.22 -11.92
C ASN A 129 0.29 -19.03 -13.09
N PRO A 130 0.80 -20.26 -12.86
CA PRO A 130 1.38 -21.09 -13.94
C PRO A 130 0.47 -21.25 -15.16
N ALA A 131 -0.84 -21.35 -14.96
CA ALA A 131 -1.82 -21.44 -16.05
C ALA A 131 -1.97 -20.15 -16.89
N THR A 132 -1.38 -19.04 -16.45
CA THR A 132 -1.47 -17.73 -17.12
C THR A 132 -0.14 -17.34 -17.81
N VAL A 133 0.94 -18.05 -17.50
CA VAL A 133 2.31 -17.73 -17.96
C VAL A 133 2.69 -18.46 -19.24
N GLU A 134 1.83 -19.30 -19.80
CA GLU A 134 2.05 -20.02 -21.08
C GLU A 134 1.89 -19.10 -22.31
#